data_2c6ab3f00c58e1c89436c63101c4590b
#
_entry.id   2c6ab3f00c58e1c89436c63101c4590b
#
_cell.length_a   1.000
_cell.length_b   1.000
_cell.length_c   1.000
_cell.angle_alpha   90.00
_cell.angle_beta   90.00
_cell.angle_gamma   90.00
#
_symmetry.space_group_name_H-M   'P 1'
#
loop_
_entity.id
_entity.type
_entity.pdbx_description
1 polymer ?
#
loop_
_entity_poly.entity_id
_entity_poly.type
_entity_poly.pdbx_seq_one_letter_code
_entity_poly.pdbx_strand_id
1 'polypeptide(L)'
;MSILINKNSRVITQGITGKTGQFHTRACREYANGKACFVAGVHPKKAGEDFEGVPIFASVKDAKAQTGANVSVIYVPPAGAADAIWEAVDADLDLVICITEGIPVRDMIVVRDKMRKHNKKTLLLGPNCPGTITPEEIKIGIMPGHIHRKGRIGVVSRSGTLTYEAVAQLTDLGMGQSSAVGIGGDPVNGLKHIDVLRLFTDDPETDAVVMIGEIGGTDEEAAAEWVKAHMKKPVVGFIAGVTAPPGKRMGHAGAI
;
A
#
# COMPACT_ATOMS: atom_id res chain seq x y z
N MET A 1 -7.58 -6.78 -14.92
CA MET A 1 -8.16 -6.15 -13.70
C MET A 1 -7.06 -5.98 -12.70
N SER A 2 -6.98 -4.87 -12.04
CA SER A 2 -5.97 -4.67 -10.97
C SER A 2 -6.43 -5.34 -9.68
N ILE A 3 -5.49 -5.77 -8.86
CA ILE A 3 -5.79 -6.56 -7.65
C ILE A 3 -6.25 -5.74 -6.44
N LEU A 4 -5.90 -4.46 -6.34
CA LEU A 4 -6.25 -3.60 -5.20
C LEU A 4 -6.88 -2.27 -5.62
N ILE A 5 -6.32 -1.61 -6.65
CA ILE A 5 -6.74 -0.28 -7.10
C ILE A 5 -6.83 -0.22 -8.62
N ASN A 6 -7.73 0.59 -9.16
CA ASN A 6 -7.90 0.81 -10.59
C ASN A 6 -8.40 2.24 -10.88
N LYS A 7 -8.62 2.57 -12.15
CA LYS A 7 -9.11 3.87 -12.59
C LYS A 7 -10.47 4.30 -12.00
N ASN A 8 -11.21 3.39 -11.37
CA ASN A 8 -12.49 3.68 -10.71
C ASN A 8 -12.34 3.86 -9.19
N SER A 9 -11.13 3.71 -8.65
CA SER A 9 -10.86 3.94 -7.23
C SER A 9 -11.11 5.40 -6.87
N ARG A 10 -11.76 5.65 -5.73
CA ARG A 10 -12.07 7.00 -5.23
C ARG A 10 -11.32 7.21 -3.91
N VAL A 11 -10.31 8.07 -3.95
CA VAL A 11 -9.27 8.16 -2.93
C VAL A 11 -9.45 9.37 -2.04
N ILE A 12 -9.40 9.15 -0.72
CA ILE A 12 -9.25 10.18 0.32
C ILE A 12 -7.78 10.27 0.69
N THR A 13 -7.25 11.49 0.82
CA THR A 13 -5.94 11.72 1.44
C THR A 13 -6.09 12.23 2.87
N GLN A 14 -5.71 11.42 3.86
CA GLN A 14 -5.54 11.85 5.24
C GLN A 14 -4.12 12.42 5.43
N GLY A 15 -4.03 13.64 5.99
CA GLY A 15 -2.78 14.39 6.07
C GLY A 15 -2.51 15.29 4.85
N ILE A 16 -3.53 15.58 4.04
CA ILE A 16 -3.44 16.40 2.81
C ILE A 16 -2.90 17.81 3.04
N THR A 17 -3.00 18.35 4.24
CA THR A 17 -2.53 19.70 4.57
C THR A 17 -1.05 19.77 4.96
N GLY A 18 -0.41 18.63 5.17
CA GLY A 18 1.03 18.52 5.43
C GLY A 18 1.85 18.55 4.14
N LYS A 19 3.10 19.02 4.20
CA LYS A 19 4.00 19.08 3.03
C LYS A 19 4.12 17.75 2.29
N THR A 20 4.32 16.66 3.00
CA THR A 20 4.43 15.30 2.43
C THR A 20 3.12 14.88 1.76
N GLY A 21 1.98 15.06 2.44
CA GLY A 21 0.67 14.74 1.90
C GLY A 21 0.35 15.53 0.63
N GLN A 22 0.64 16.82 0.62
CA GLN A 22 0.47 17.69 -0.56
C GLN A 22 1.33 17.23 -1.74
N PHE A 23 2.62 17.02 -1.50
CA PHE A 23 3.56 16.61 -2.54
C PHE A 23 3.15 15.29 -3.19
N HIS A 24 2.89 14.27 -2.40
CA HIS A 24 2.54 12.96 -2.94
C HIS A 24 1.13 12.91 -3.51
N THR A 25 0.17 13.65 -2.96
CA THR A 25 -1.17 13.76 -3.55
C THR A 25 -1.11 14.39 -4.94
N ARG A 26 -0.32 15.46 -5.11
CA ARG A 26 -0.11 16.08 -6.42
C ARG A 26 0.50 15.09 -7.41
N ALA A 27 1.60 14.44 -7.04
CA ALA A 27 2.27 13.45 -7.88
C ALA A 27 1.38 12.23 -8.23
N CYS A 28 0.47 11.84 -7.33
CA CYS A 28 -0.50 10.79 -7.61
C CYS A 28 -1.61 11.28 -8.55
N ARG A 29 -2.07 12.53 -8.40
CA ARG A 29 -3.08 13.14 -9.28
C ARG A 29 -2.57 13.38 -10.70
N GLU A 30 -1.29 13.64 -10.85
CA GLU A 30 -0.63 13.82 -12.16
C GLU A 30 -0.43 12.48 -12.90
N TYR A 31 -0.52 11.35 -12.20
CA TYR A 31 -0.30 10.03 -12.80
C TYR A 31 -1.61 9.45 -13.36
N ALA A 32 -1.63 9.17 -14.67
CA ALA A 32 -2.74 8.51 -15.38
C ALA A 32 -4.13 9.11 -15.03
N ASN A 33 -5.02 8.31 -14.42
CA ASN A 33 -6.37 8.75 -14.03
C ASN A 33 -6.42 9.41 -12.63
N GLY A 34 -5.28 9.68 -12.01
CA GLY A 34 -5.20 10.16 -10.63
C GLY A 34 -6.04 11.41 -10.35
N LYS A 35 -6.11 12.35 -11.30
CA LYS A 35 -6.92 13.57 -11.12
C LYS A 35 -8.40 13.28 -10.88
N ALA A 36 -8.95 12.26 -11.53
CA ALA A 36 -10.33 11.82 -11.36
C ALA A 36 -10.51 10.95 -10.10
N CYS A 37 -9.47 10.24 -9.70
CA CYS A 37 -9.52 9.30 -8.59
C CYS A 37 -9.39 9.95 -7.21
N PHE A 38 -8.54 10.98 -7.06
CA PHE A 38 -8.35 11.66 -5.77
C PHE A 38 -9.45 12.69 -5.54
N VAL A 39 -10.44 12.34 -4.73
CA VAL A 39 -11.73 13.04 -4.63
C VAL A 39 -11.92 13.84 -3.34
N ALA A 40 -11.11 13.57 -2.30
CA ALA A 40 -11.23 14.25 -1.02
C ALA A 40 -9.91 14.28 -0.24
N GLY A 41 -9.77 15.30 0.59
CA GLY A 41 -8.83 15.34 1.70
C GLY A 41 -9.55 15.31 3.03
N VAL A 42 -8.85 14.93 4.10
CA VAL A 42 -9.39 14.97 5.46
C VAL A 42 -8.44 15.70 6.40
N HIS A 43 -9.01 16.67 7.13
CA HIS A 43 -8.34 17.35 8.24
C HIS A 43 -9.39 17.95 9.17
N PRO A 44 -9.46 17.56 10.48
CA PRO A 44 -10.55 17.94 11.38
C PRO A 44 -10.77 19.45 11.54
N LYS A 45 -9.69 20.25 11.44
CA LYS A 45 -9.74 21.72 11.66
C LYS A 45 -9.77 22.54 10.36
N LYS A 46 -9.77 21.89 9.19
CA LYS A 46 -9.69 22.56 7.88
C LYS A 46 -10.78 22.12 6.91
N ALA A 47 -11.88 21.63 7.47
CA ALA A 47 -13.07 21.31 6.70
C ALA A 47 -13.59 22.56 5.98
N GLY A 48 -13.94 22.40 4.69
CA GLY A 48 -14.38 23.50 3.83
C GLY A 48 -13.26 24.21 3.09
N GLU A 49 -11.99 23.96 3.42
CA GLU A 49 -10.86 24.36 2.58
C GLU A 49 -10.75 23.46 1.35
N ASP A 50 -9.92 23.88 0.40
CA ASP A 50 -9.64 23.18 -0.84
C ASP A 50 -8.13 23.03 -1.05
N PHE A 51 -7.71 21.88 -1.59
CA PHE A 51 -6.35 21.65 -2.05
C PHE A 51 -6.34 21.37 -3.56
N GLU A 52 -6.09 22.39 -4.36
CA GLU A 52 -5.98 22.28 -5.83
C GLU A 52 -7.19 21.59 -6.48
N GLY A 53 -8.40 21.95 -6.04
CA GLY A 53 -9.67 21.38 -6.49
C GLY A 53 -10.06 20.09 -5.77
N VAL A 54 -9.36 19.70 -4.70
CA VAL A 54 -9.73 18.57 -3.82
C VAL A 54 -10.34 19.12 -2.54
N PRO A 55 -11.65 18.95 -2.30
CA PRO A 55 -12.30 19.45 -1.10
C PRO A 55 -11.79 18.73 0.16
N ILE A 56 -11.66 19.48 1.25
CA ILE A 56 -11.23 18.96 2.56
C ILE A 56 -12.42 18.82 3.48
N PHE A 57 -12.61 17.63 4.06
CA PHE A 57 -13.67 17.27 4.99
C PHE A 57 -13.14 17.17 6.42
N ALA A 58 -14.05 17.24 7.39
CA ALA A 58 -13.72 17.09 8.81
C ALA A 58 -13.36 15.65 9.17
N SER A 59 -13.99 14.67 8.51
CA SER A 59 -13.81 13.25 8.78
C SER A 59 -13.83 12.39 7.51
N VAL A 60 -13.29 11.18 7.62
CA VAL A 60 -13.36 10.16 6.55
C VAL A 60 -14.80 9.78 6.24
N LYS A 61 -15.65 9.71 7.26
CA LYS A 61 -17.08 9.39 7.12
C LYS A 61 -17.82 10.44 6.29
N ASP A 62 -17.56 11.72 6.54
CA ASP A 62 -18.17 12.81 5.77
C ASP A 62 -17.66 12.82 4.33
N ALA A 63 -16.36 12.64 4.15
CA ALA A 63 -15.74 12.56 2.83
C ALA A 63 -16.33 11.40 2.02
N LYS A 64 -16.46 10.21 2.62
CA LYS A 64 -17.08 9.03 1.98
C LYS A 64 -18.52 9.29 1.58
N ALA A 65 -19.32 9.85 2.50
CA ALA A 65 -20.74 10.09 2.25
C ALA A 65 -20.96 11.05 1.07
N GLN A 66 -20.12 12.07 0.92
CA GLN A 66 -20.27 13.08 -0.14
C GLN A 66 -19.61 12.71 -1.46
N THR A 67 -18.54 11.90 -1.41
CA THR A 67 -17.76 11.61 -2.62
C THR A 67 -17.87 10.16 -3.09
N GLY A 68 -18.42 9.26 -2.30
CA GLY A 68 -18.41 7.82 -2.59
C GLY A 68 -17.01 7.21 -2.53
N ALA A 69 -16.09 7.80 -1.76
CA ALA A 69 -14.73 7.31 -1.62
C ALA A 69 -14.69 5.90 -1.03
N ASN A 70 -13.77 5.07 -1.54
CA ASN A 70 -13.60 3.69 -1.13
C ASN A 70 -12.16 3.35 -0.72
N VAL A 71 -11.20 4.25 -0.94
CA VAL A 71 -9.80 4.08 -0.57
C VAL A 71 -9.33 5.27 0.26
N SER A 72 -8.51 5.05 1.29
CA SER A 72 -7.76 6.11 1.97
C SER A 72 -6.26 5.89 1.83
N VAL A 73 -5.52 6.98 1.58
CA VAL A 73 -4.06 7.03 1.73
C VAL A 73 -3.70 7.95 2.90
N ILE A 74 -2.77 7.50 3.75
CA ILE A 74 -2.43 8.16 5.01
C ILE A 74 -0.99 8.65 4.98
N TYR A 75 -0.82 9.97 5.14
CA TYR A 75 0.44 10.67 5.35
C TYR A 75 0.47 11.41 6.70
N VAL A 76 -0.45 11.06 7.60
CA VAL A 76 -0.52 11.63 8.95
C VAL A 76 0.74 11.25 9.71
N PRO A 77 1.37 12.17 10.49
CA PRO A 77 2.53 11.85 11.30
C PRO A 77 2.31 10.66 12.26
N PRO A 78 3.38 9.96 12.69
CA PRO A 78 3.29 8.71 13.45
C PRO A 78 2.37 8.76 14.67
N ALA A 79 2.39 9.86 15.41
CA ALA A 79 1.57 10.03 16.63
C ALA A 79 0.05 10.01 16.38
N GLY A 80 -0.40 10.30 15.16
CA GLY A 80 -1.82 10.31 14.79
C GLY A 80 -2.19 9.26 13.73
N ALA A 81 -1.20 8.52 13.23
CA ALA A 81 -1.43 7.63 12.08
C ALA A 81 -2.28 6.41 12.44
N ALA A 82 -2.14 5.85 13.64
CA ALA A 82 -2.96 4.74 14.11
C ALA A 82 -4.45 5.14 14.21
N ASP A 83 -4.74 6.34 14.71
CA ASP A 83 -6.10 6.87 14.77
C ASP A 83 -6.66 7.13 13.36
N ALA A 84 -5.83 7.66 12.45
CA ALA A 84 -6.21 7.85 11.05
C ALA A 84 -6.51 6.53 10.33
N ILE A 85 -5.76 5.46 10.61
CA ILE A 85 -6.06 4.11 10.10
C ILE A 85 -7.41 3.66 10.64
N TRP A 86 -7.63 3.78 11.96
CA TRP A 86 -8.88 3.34 12.57
C TRP A 86 -10.09 4.13 12.04
N GLU A 87 -9.97 5.44 11.88
CA GLU A 87 -11.03 6.29 11.31
C GLU A 87 -11.47 5.80 9.92
N ALA A 88 -10.50 5.47 9.05
CA ALA A 88 -10.78 4.99 7.71
C ALA A 88 -11.39 3.56 7.71
N VAL A 89 -10.91 2.70 8.60
CA VAL A 89 -11.46 1.35 8.82
C VAL A 89 -12.87 1.41 9.41
N ASP A 90 -13.11 2.30 10.37
CA ASP A 90 -14.42 2.45 11.00
C ASP A 90 -15.47 3.00 10.03
N ALA A 91 -15.05 3.81 9.08
CA ALA A 91 -15.87 4.27 7.97
C ALA A 91 -16.14 3.20 6.90
N ASP A 92 -15.67 1.96 7.09
CA ASP A 92 -15.84 0.82 6.17
C ASP A 92 -15.36 1.12 4.74
N LEU A 93 -14.18 1.76 4.59
CA LEU A 93 -13.51 1.86 3.31
C LEU A 93 -13.03 0.47 2.86
N ASP A 94 -12.93 0.23 1.56
CA ASP A 94 -12.48 -1.05 1.01
C ASP A 94 -10.98 -1.27 1.28
N LEU A 95 -10.18 -0.19 1.15
CA LEU A 95 -8.72 -0.23 1.28
C LEU A 95 -8.20 1.00 2.04
N VAL A 96 -7.30 0.76 2.98
CA VAL A 96 -6.51 1.78 3.67
C VAL A 96 -5.04 1.55 3.39
N ILE A 97 -4.34 2.57 2.93
CA ILE A 97 -2.91 2.53 2.59
C ILE A 97 -2.17 3.49 3.53
N CYS A 98 -1.40 2.97 4.46
CA CYS A 98 -0.64 3.78 5.41
C CYS A 98 0.83 3.87 5.00
N ILE A 99 1.24 5.06 4.54
CA ILE A 99 2.62 5.32 4.13
C ILE A 99 3.51 5.57 5.34
N THR A 100 2.95 6.13 6.40
CA THR A 100 3.67 6.59 7.58
C THR A 100 4.53 5.49 8.19
N GLU A 101 5.80 5.81 8.40
CA GLU A 101 6.77 5.05 9.16
C GLU A 101 6.83 5.51 10.63
N GLY A 102 7.23 4.63 11.54
CA GLY A 102 7.48 4.98 12.94
C GLY A 102 6.24 4.99 13.83
N ILE A 103 5.15 4.37 13.41
CA ILE A 103 3.99 4.14 14.29
C ILE A 103 4.40 3.15 15.39
N PRO A 104 4.15 3.45 16.67
CA PRO A 104 4.46 2.52 17.75
C PRO A 104 3.78 1.16 17.53
N VAL A 105 4.56 0.09 17.71
CA VAL A 105 4.07 -1.30 17.54
C VAL A 105 2.81 -1.56 18.36
N ARG A 106 2.77 -1.03 19.61
CA ARG A 106 1.61 -1.14 20.50
C ARG A 106 0.35 -0.57 19.86
N ASP A 107 0.45 0.57 19.20
CA ASP A 107 -0.70 1.24 18.59
C ASP A 107 -1.22 0.43 17.40
N MET A 108 -0.32 -0.16 16.61
CA MET A 108 -0.70 -1.07 15.53
C MET A 108 -1.34 -2.38 16.03
N ILE A 109 -0.88 -2.92 17.16
CA ILE A 109 -1.53 -4.08 17.82
C ILE A 109 -2.98 -3.71 18.17
N VAL A 110 -3.22 -2.53 18.75
CA VAL A 110 -4.56 -2.06 19.09
C VAL A 110 -5.44 -1.90 17.85
N VAL A 111 -4.92 -1.31 16.77
CA VAL A 111 -5.65 -1.18 15.50
C VAL A 111 -6.05 -2.55 14.95
N ARG A 112 -5.10 -3.49 14.87
CA ARG A 112 -5.37 -4.85 14.36
C ARG A 112 -6.37 -5.63 15.22
N ASP A 113 -6.29 -5.48 16.54
CA ASP A 113 -7.24 -6.08 17.47
C ASP A 113 -8.65 -5.50 17.30
N LYS A 114 -8.79 -4.18 17.18
CA LYS A 114 -10.06 -3.52 16.87
C LYS A 114 -10.64 -4.01 15.54
N MET A 115 -9.85 -4.07 14.47
CA MET A 115 -10.30 -4.59 13.16
C MET A 115 -10.89 -6.00 13.30
N ARG A 116 -10.20 -6.87 14.04
CA ARG A 116 -10.66 -8.25 14.29
C ARG A 116 -11.94 -8.29 15.11
N LYS A 117 -11.99 -7.57 16.24
CA LYS A 117 -13.14 -7.56 17.16
C LYS A 117 -14.41 -7.01 16.49
N HIS A 118 -14.28 -6.02 15.63
CA HIS A 118 -15.40 -5.43 14.89
C HIS A 118 -15.65 -6.11 13.54
N ASN A 119 -14.96 -7.23 13.26
CA ASN A 119 -15.09 -7.99 11.99
C ASN A 119 -15.00 -7.10 10.73
N LYS A 120 -14.10 -6.13 10.75
CA LYS A 120 -13.93 -5.18 9.63
C LYS A 120 -13.39 -5.88 8.40
N LYS A 121 -13.95 -5.58 7.23
CA LYS A 121 -13.56 -6.16 5.94
C LYS A 121 -12.54 -5.31 5.19
N THR A 122 -12.30 -4.09 5.66
CA THR A 122 -11.30 -3.18 5.10
C THR A 122 -9.93 -3.84 5.01
N LEU A 123 -9.33 -3.80 3.84
CA LEU A 123 -7.94 -4.19 3.66
C LEU A 123 -7.02 -3.08 4.16
N LEU A 124 -5.97 -3.42 4.89
CA LEU A 124 -4.93 -2.49 5.33
C LEU A 124 -3.62 -2.82 4.63
N LEU A 125 -3.03 -1.87 3.91
CA LEU A 125 -1.70 -1.95 3.32
C LEU A 125 -0.75 -1.06 4.12
N GLY A 126 0.37 -1.60 4.55
CA GLY A 126 1.29 -0.94 5.49
C GLY A 126 0.93 -1.18 6.95
N PRO A 127 1.43 -0.38 7.90
CA PRO A 127 2.17 0.89 7.74
C PRO A 127 3.58 0.72 7.16
N ASN A 128 4.31 1.85 7.06
CA ASN A 128 5.68 1.88 6.54
C ASN A 128 5.79 1.22 5.16
N CYS A 129 4.93 1.60 4.25
CA CYS A 129 4.87 1.04 2.91
C CYS A 129 4.96 2.13 1.83
N PRO A 130 5.44 1.80 0.62
CA PRO A 130 5.48 2.74 -0.48
C PRO A 130 4.13 2.94 -1.19
N GLY A 131 3.11 2.16 -0.82
CA GLY A 131 1.81 2.16 -1.46
C GLY A 131 1.66 1.09 -2.54
N THR A 132 0.86 1.37 -3.55
CA THR A 132 0.57 0.46 -4.66
C THR A 132 0.34 1.23 -5.96
N ILE A 133 0.60 0.58 -7.08
CA ILE A 133 0.41 1.13 -8.42
C ILE A 133 -0.17 0.06 -9.36
N THR A 134 -1.16 0.45 -10.14
CA THR A 134 -1.59 -0.24 -11.35
C THR A 134 -1.13 0.61 -12.52
N PRO A 135 -0.09 0.19 -13.25
CA PRO A 135 0.52 1.00 -14.29
C PRO A 135 -0.49 1.46 -15.34
N GLU A 136 -0.38 2.72 -15.76
CA GLU A 136 -1.27 3.41 -16.72
C GLU A 136 -2.72 3.62 -16.22
N GLU A 137 -3.05 3.16 -15.01
CA GLU A 137 -4.37 3.41 -14.41
C GLU A 137 -4.31 4.38 -13.23
N ILE A 138 -3.59 4.03 -12.17
CA ILE A 138 -3.51 4.84 -10.94
C ILE A 138 -2.30 4.43 -10.10
N LYS A 139 -1.72 5.41 -9.40
CA LYS A 139 -0.82 5.14 -8.28
C LYS A 139 -1.33 5.78 -6.99
N ILE A 140 -1.13 5.10 -5.87
CA ILE A 140 -1.45 5.60 -4.53
C ILE A 140 -0.24 5.36 -3.63
N GLY A 141 0.35 6.43 -3.13
CA GLY A 141 1.55 6.40 -2.30
C GLY A 141 2.74 7.10 -2.94
N ILE A 142 3.94 6.62 -2.62
CA ILE A 142 5.20 7.28 -2.94
C ILE A 142 5.99 6.62 -4.08
N MET A 143 5.49 5.52 -4.65
CA MET A 143 6.17 4.84 -5.76
C MET A 143 6.40 5.78 -6.94
N PRO A 144 7.60 5.77 -7.57
CA PRO A 144 7.89 6.60 -8.74
C PRO A 144 7.15 6.06 -9.97
N GLY A 145 6.17 6.83 -10.49
CA GLY A 145 5.31 6.37 -11.60
C GLY A 145 6.07 6.12 -12.91
N HIS A 146 7.15 6.87 -13.15
CA HIS A 146 7.89 6.84 -14.42
C HIS A 146 8.69 5.56 -14.68
N ILE A 147 8.99 4.76 -13.64
CA ILE A 147 9.67 3.46 -13.81
C ILE A 147 8.70 2.31 -14.08
N HIS A 148 7.39 2.55 -13.92
CA HIS A 148 6.37 1.52 -14.11
C HIS A 148 5.82 1.55 -15.54
N ARG A 149 5.62 0.38 -16.10
CA ARG A 149 5.01 0.17 -17.41
C ARG A 149 3.96 -0.92 -17.32
N LYS A 150 2.84 -0.76 -18.01
CA LYS A 150 1.81 -1.81 -18.09
C LYS A 150 2.39 -3.09 -18.68
N GLY A 151 2.13 -4.20 -18.01
CA GLY A 151 2.57 -5.53 -18.39
C GLY A 151 1.84 -6.60 -17.59
N ARG A 152 2.47 -7.75 -17.42
CA ARG A 152 1.82 -8.94 -16.86
C ARG A 152 2.56 -9.54 -15.66
N ILE A 153 3.54 -8.83 -15.09
CA ILE A 153 4.27 -9.29 -13.90
C ILE A 153 3.74 -8.62 -12.66
N GLY A 154 3.22 -9.40 -11.71
CA GLY A 154 2.90 -8.92 -10.38
C GLY A 154 4.16 -8.70 -9.55
N VAL A 155 4.17 -7.65 -8.73
CA VAL A 155 5.27 -7.41 -7.78
C VAL A 155 4.70 -7.22 -6.39
N VAL A 156 5.19 -7.99 -5.42
CA VAL A 156 4.88 -7.81 -3.99
C VAL A 156 6.16 -7.75 -3.18
N SER A 157 6.29 -6.72 -2.32
CA SER A 157 7.54 -6.45 -1.62
C SER A 157 7.35 -5.83 -0.25
N ARG A 158 8.21 -6.20 0.71
CA ARG A 158 8.35 -5.48 2.00
C ARG A 158 9.16 -4.20 1.86
N SER A 159 10.10 -4.15 0.91
CA SER A 159 11.03 -3.03 0.74
C SER A 159 10.57 -2.08 -0.36
N GLY A 160 10.48 -0.79 -0.05
CA GLY A 160 10.24 0.25 -1.06
C GLY A 160 11.36 0.30 -2.11
N THR A 161 12.61 0.41 -1.66
CA THR A 161 13.79 0.54 -2.54
C THR A 161 13.97 -0.66 -3.47
N LEU A 162 13.87 -1.88 -2.94
CA LEU A 162 14.00 -3.09 -3.76
C LEU A 162 12.81 -3.27 -4.71
N THR A 163 11.63 -2.77 -4.35
CA THR A 163 10.49 -2.72 -5.28
C THR A 163 10.84 -1.88 -6.50
N TYR A 164 11.42 -0.70 -6.30
CA TYR A 164 11.77 0.21 -7.40
C TYR A 164 12.84 -0.39 -8.30
N GLU A 165 13.85 -1.03 -7.72
CA GLU A 165 14.90 -1.72 -8.48
C GLU A 165 14.34 -2.85 -9.35
N ALA A 166 13.55 -3.74 -8.76
CA ALA A 166 12.93 -4.84 -9.50
C ALA A 166 11.99 -4.36 -10.61
N VAL A 167 11.18 -3.34 -10.32
CA VAL A 167 10.25 -2.76 -11.31
C VAL A 167 11.00 -2.09 -12.45
N ALA A 168 12.07 -1.34 -12.18
CA ALA A 168 12.89 -0.71 -13.20
C ALA A 168 13.52 -1.77 -14.14
N GLN A 169 14.11 -2.81 -13.56
CA GLN A 169 14.70 -3.92 -14.34
C GLN A 169 13.64 -4.64 -15.20
N LEU A 170 12.47 -4.94 -14.67
CA LEU A 170 11.37 -5.54 -15.44
C LEU A 170 10.93 -4.63 -16.59
N THR A 171 10.87 -3.34 -16.36
CA THR A 171 10.49 -2.34 -17.37
C THR A 171 11.54 -2.25 -18.48
N ASP A 172 12.82 -2.22 -18.12
CA ASP A 172 13.93 -2.20 -19.07
C ASP A 172 13.99 -3.46 -19.93
N LEU A 173 13.61 -4.63 -19.36
CA LEU A 173 13.45 -5.89 -20.08
C LEU A 173 12.16 -5.94 -20.93
N GLY A 174 11.33 -4.90 -20.93
CA GLY A 174 10.09 -4.84 -21.70
C GLY A 174 8.92 -5.66 -21.15
N MET A 175 9.07 -6.23 -19.93
CA MET A 175 8.03 -7.08 -19.32
C MET A 175 6.86 -6.27 -18.75
N GLY A 176 7.12 -5.19 -18.02
CA GLY A 176 6.13 -4.36 -17.35
C GLY A 176 5.37 -5.08 -16.22
N GLN A 177 4.51 -4.33 -15.52
CA GLN A 177 3.81 -4.84 -14.33
C GLN A 177 2.29 -4.84 -14.52
N SER A 178 1.61 -5.87 -14.00
CA SER A 178 0.15 -5.86 -13.83
C SER A 178 -0.24 -5.00 -12.63
N SER A 179 0.44 -5.17 -11.52
CA SER A 179 0.38 -4.33 -10.31
C SER A 179 1.68 -4.45 -9.54
N ALA A 180 2.07 -3.37 -8.84
CA ALA A 180 3.14 -3.42 -7.85
C ALA A 180 2.58 -3.01 -6.48
N VAL A 181 2.83 -3.84 -5.46
CA VAL A 181 2.31 -3.69 -4.11
C VAL A 181 3.45 -3.72 -3.11
N GLY A 182 3.61 -2.63 -2.36
CA GLY A 182 4.52 -2.58 -1.22
C GLY A 182 3.76 -2.82 0.06
N ILE A 183 4.04 -3.91 0.77
CA ILE A 183 3.33 -4.28 2.00
C ILE A 183 3.92 -3.65 3.27
N GLY A 184 5.12 -3.09 3.18
CA GLY A 184 5.81 -2.44 4.31
C GLY A 184 6.67 -3.37 5.15
N GLY A 185 7.62 -2.76 5.87
CA GLY A 185 8.64 -3.46 6.67
C GLY A 185 8.36 -3.51 8.18
N ASP A 186 7.20 -3.06 8.63
CA ASP A 186 6.88 -3.08 10.07
C ASP A 186 6.45 -4.47 10.54
N PRO A 187 6.77 -4.85 11.80
CA PRO A 187 6.46 -6.18 12.33
C PRO A 187 4.96 -6.42 12.49
N VAL A 188 4.17 -5.36 12.71
CA VAL A 188 2.70 -5.42 12.79
C VAL A 188 2.11 -4.60 11.66
N ASN A 189 1.85 -5.26 10.57
CA ASN A 189 1.27 -4.65 9.36
C ASN A 189 -0.12 -5.22 9.02
N GLY A 190 -0.69 -4.73 7.93
CA GLY A 190 -1.96 -5.19 7.37
C GLY A 190 -1.80 -6.46 6.52
N LEU A 191 -1.83 -6.26 5.18
CA LEU A 191 -1.65 -7.35 4.22
C LEU A 191 -0.26 -7.96 4.31
N LYS A 192 -0.21 -9.28 4.19
CA LYS A 192 1.00 -10.10 4.12
C LYS A 192 1.28 -10.52 2.67
N HIS A 193 2.47 -11.08 2.40
CA HIS A 193 2.79 -11.66 1.10
C HIS A 193 1.70 -12.62 0.61
N ILE A 194 1.24 -13.55 1.46
CA ILE A 194 0.19 -14.53 1.11
C ILE A 194 -1.09 -13.84 0.65
N ASP A 195 -1.51 -12.76 1.32
CA ASP A 195 -2.75 -12.08 0.98
C ASP A 195 -2.69 -11.47 -0.43
N VAL A 196 -1.56 -10.85 -0.78
CA VAL A 196 -1.33 -10.27 -2.11
C VAL A 196 -1.13 -11.36 -3.17
N LEU A 197 -0.43 -12.45 -2.85
CA LEU A 197 -0.24 -13.60 -3.75
C LEU A 197 -1.57 -14.26 -4.11
N ARG A 198 -2.53 -14.36 -3.16
CA ARG A 198 -3.90 -14.83 -3.44
C ARG A 198 -4.58 -13.97 -4.50
N LEU A 199 -4.50 -12.64 -4.35
CA LEU A 199 -5.07 -11.71 -5.33
C LEU A 199 -4.43 -11.89 -6.72
N PHE A 200 -3.10 -12.05 -6.80
CA PHE A 200 -2.42 -12.32 -8.06
C PHE A 200 -2.77 -13.68 -8.67
N THR A 201 -3.07 -14.67 -7.85
CA THR A 201 -3.47 -16.01 -8.33
C THR A 201 -4.72 -15.93 -9.20
N ASP A 202 -5.69 -15.14 -8.76
CA ASP A 202 -6.99 -15.00 -9.40
C ASP A 202 -7.02 -13.92 -10.50
N ASP A 203 -5.96 -13.12 -10.62
CA ASP A 203 -5.90 -12.04 -11.61
C ASP A 203 -5.52 -12.54 -13.02
N PRO A 204 -6.42 -12.46 -14.01
CA PRO A 204 -6.13 -12.94 -15.38
C PRO A 204 -5.09 -12.08 -16.12
N GLU A 205 -4.78 -10.88 -15.62
CA GLU A 205 -3.77 -9.99 -16.23
C GLU A 205 -2.36 -10.22 -15.65
N THR A 206 -2.22 -11.11 -14.65
CA THR A 206 -0.93 -11.48 -14.06
C THR A 206 -0.51 -12.87 -14.52
N ASP A 207 0.64 -12.98 -15.17
CA ASP A 207 1.21 -14.26 -15.64
C ASP A 207 2.24 -14.85 -14.68
N ALA A 208 3.02 -13.99 -14.00
CA ALA A 208 4.03 -14.38 -13.04
C ALA A 208 4.17 -13.32 -11.95
N VAL A 209 4.82 -13.66 -10.83
CA VAL A 209 5.00 -12.74 -9.70
C VAL A 209 6.45 -12.69 -9.24
N VAL A 210 6.94 -11.49 -8.96
CA VAL A 210 8.18 -11.26 -8.20
C VAL A 210 7.81 -10.97 -6.75
N MET A 211 8.28 -11.81 -5.84
CA MET A 211 8.13 -11.66 -4.40
C MET A 211 9.44 -11.23 -3.77
N ILE A 212 9.45 -10.08 -3.13
CA ILE A 212 10.62 -9.55 -2.43
C ILE A 212 10.35 -9.52 -0.94
N GLY A 213 11.08 -10.36 -0.23
CA GLY A 213 11.08 -10.44 1.23
C GLY A 213 12.40 -9.99 1.83
N GLU A 214 12.51 -10.17 3.13
CA GLU A 214 13.71 -9.87 3.89
C GLU A 214 13.83 -10.84 5.07
N ILE A 215 15.02 -10.91 5.66
CA ILE A 215 15.24 -11.69 6.88
C ILE A 215 14.35 -11.20 8.02
N GLY A 216 14.03 -12.09 8.95
CA GLY A 216 13.23 -11.81 10.15
C GLY A 216 11.77 -12.22 10.01
N GLY A 217 11.33 -13.08 10.92
CA GLY A 217 10.00 -13.69 10.93
C GLY A 217 9.90 -14.91 10.01
N THR A 218 8.68 -15.37 9.79
CA THR A 218 8.35 -16.60 9.02
C THR A 218 7.33 -16.32 7.91
N ASP A 219 7.05 -15.06 7.60
CA ASP A 219 6.03 -14.69 6.62
C ASP A 219 6.41 -15.11 5.20
N GLU A 220 7.71 -15.05 4.85
CA GLU A 220 8.25 -15.42 3.56
C GLU A 220 8.23 -16.94 3.36
N GLU A 221 8.61 -17.72 4.38
CA GLU A 221 8.54 -19.18 4.36
C GLU A 221 7.07 -19.65 4.24
N ALA A 222 6.18 -19.05 5.02
CA ALA A 222 4.75 -19.34 4.94
C ALA A 222 4.18 -18.99 3.55
N ALA A 223 4.65 -17.91 2.93
CA ALA A 223 4.27 -17.53 1.57
C ALA A 223 4.79 -18.55 0.55
N ALA A 224 6.03 -19.02 0.68
CA ALA A 224 6.61 -20.02 -0.20
C ALA A 224 5.86 -21.36 -0.14
N GLU A 225 5.53 -21.85 1.06
CA GLU A 225 4.73 -23.06 1.23
C GLU A 225 3.32 -22.90 0.64
N TRP A 226 2.71 -21.76 0.83
CA TRP A 226 1.40 -21.46 0.24
C TRP A 226 1.47 -21.44 -1.30
N VAL A 227 2.47 -20.81 -1.89
CA VAL A 227 2.70 -20.77 -3.35
C VAL A 227 2.83 -22.18 -3.91
N LYS A 228 3.67 -23.01 -3.28
CA LYS A 228 3.89 -24.41 -3.68
C LYS A 228 2.58 -25.22 -3.71
N ALA A 229 1.69 -24.96 -2.78
CA ALA A 229 0.43 -25.70 -2.64
C ALA A 229 -0.71 -25.19 -3.53
N HIS A 230 -0.76 -23.89 -3.85
CA HIS A 230 -1.96 -23.26 -4.40
C HIS A 230 -1.75 -22.47 -5.70
N MET A 231 -0.53 -21.99 -5.99
CA MET A 231 -0.30 -21.09 -7.10
C MET A 231 0.28 -21.83 -8.32
N LYS A 232 -0.40 -21.71 -9.47
CA LYS A 232 0.07 -22.28 -10.74
C LYS A 232 0.98 -21.33 -11.52
N LYS A 233 0.88 -20.03 -11.23
CA LYS A 233 1.69 -19.00 -11.89
C LYS A 233 3.12 -19.04 -11.33
N PRO A 234 4.16 -18.86 -12.15
CA PRO A 234 5.54 -18.77 -11.66
C PRO A 234 5.71 -17.64 -10.63
N VAL A 235 6.47 -17.94 -9.58
CA VAL A 235 6.88 -16.96 -8.57
C VAL A 235 8.39 -16.98 -8.44
N VAL A 236 9.02 -15.82 -8.59
CA VAL A 236 10.45 -15.63 -8.34
C VAL A 236 10.59 -14.90 -7.00
N GLY A 237 11.32 -15.50 -6.07
CA GLY A 237 11.57 -14.94 -4.73
C GLY A 237 12.96 -14.32 -4.63
N PHE A 238 13.04 -13.16 -4.00
CA PHE A 238 14.30 -12.56 -3.55
C PHE A 238 14.19 -12.21 -2.06
N ILE A 239 15.15 -12.66 -1.25
CA ILE A 239 15.17 -12.41 0.19
C ILE A 239 16.39 -11.52 0.51
N ALA A 240 16.12 -10.29 0.91
CA ALA A 240 17.17 -9.35 1.32
C ALA A 240 17.75 -9.70 2.69
N GLY A 241 19.02 -9.38 2.88
CA GLY A 241 19.68 -9.50 4.18
C GLY A 241 20.29 -10.87 4.50
N VAL A 242 20.31 -11.83 3.57
CA VAL A 242 20.90 -13.17 3.79
C VAL A 242 22.37 -13.10 4.25
N THR A 243 23.11 -12.04 3.87
CA THR A 243 24.50 -11.82 4.30
C THR A 243 24.62 -10.95 5.54
N ALA A 244 23.52 -10.55 6.15
CA ALA A 244 23.56 -9.75 7.37
C ALA A 244 24.13 -10.54 8.56
N PRO A 245 24.91 -9.89 9.46
CA PRO A 245 25.39 -10.55 10.66
C PRO A 245 24.22 -11.04 11.53
N PRO A 246 24.28 -12.28 12.06
CA PRO A 246 23.21 -12.84 12.90
C PRO A 246 22.89 -11.94 14.10
N GLY A 247 21.61 -11.76 14.42
CA GLY A 247 21.14 -11.01 15.58
C GLY A 247 21.30 -9.48 15.47
N LYS A 248 21.73 -8.95 14.34
CA LYS A 248 21.83 -7.51 14.11
C LYS A 248 20.59 -7.02 13.37
N ARG A 249 19.83 -6.13 14.00
CA ARG A 249 18.69 -5.44 13.37
C ARG A 249 19.16 -4.64 12.15
N MET A 250 18.56 -4.90 11.02
CA MET A 250 18.78 -4.19 9.77
C MET A 250 17.70 -3.10 9.58
N GLY A 251 17.74 -2.34 8.49
CA GLY A 251 16.93 -1.12 8.30
C GLY A 251 15.45 -1.18 8.72
N HIS A 252 14.74 -2.26 8.41
CA HIS A 252 13.36 -2.45 8.86
C HIS A 252 13.28 -3.03 10.27
N ALA A 253 12.24 -2.64 11.02
CA ALA A 253 12.05 -3.06 12.40
C ALA A 253 11.85 -4.58 12.57
N GLY A 254 11.35 -5.26 11.55
CA GLY A 254 11.13 -6.71 11.51
C GLY A 254 12.31 -7.51 10.94
N ALA A 255 13.32 -6.88 10.37
CA ALA A 255 14.48 -7.53 9.77
C ALA A 255 15.60 -7.76 10.82
N ILE A 256 15.57 -8.91 11.50
CA ILE A 256 16.49 -9.29 12.58
C ILE A 256 17.21 -10.59 12.24
#